data_e02405a655f4a4cfd42dea830b9b3694
#
_entry.id   e02405a655f4a4cfd42dea830b9b3694
#
_cell.length_a   1.000
_cell.length_b   1.000
_cell.length_c   1.000
_cell.angle_alpha   90.00
_cell.angle_beta   90.00
_cell.angle_gamma   90.00
#
_symmetry.space_group_name_H-M   'P 1'
#
loop_
_entity.id
_entity.type
_entity.pdbx_description
1 polymer ?
#
loop_
_entity_poly.entity_id
_entity_poly.type
_entity_poly.pdbx_seq_one_letter_code
_entity_poly.pdbx_strand_id
1 'polypeptide(L)'
;EVKDQEDASYTSNIMQDVKYSSKDEKGNEYIIYATKGEIDYSNNHIIYLTNVKAEINIQEAENITVSSKFGKYNTKNFDTIFSKNVIINYTDNKITSDYLDFSIGRNSMIISKNVIYTNNEGMLKTDVVEVNLLTKKIKMFMYENTKKININTRN
;
A
#
# COMPACT_ATOMS: atom_id res chain seq x y z
N GLU A 1 2.30 38.34 -14.65
CA GLU A 1 3.57 37.98 -14.00
C GLU A 1 3.35 37.19 -12.73
N VAL A 2 2.45 37.67 -11.86
CA VAL A 2 2.06 36.90 -10.66
C VAL A 2 1.48 35.56 -11.05
N LYS A 3 0.70 35.53 -12.11
CA LYS A 3 0.11 34.32 -12.66
C LYS A 3 1.15 33.35 -13.18
N ASP A 4 2.17 33.86 -13.85
CA ASP A 4 3.27 33.02 -14.36
C ASP A 4 4.10 32.43 -13.23
N GLN A 5 4.31 33.16 -12.15
CA GLN A 5 4.98 32.65 -10.96
C GLN A 5 4.19 31.56 -10.25
N GLU A 6 2.87 31.70 -10.18
CA GLU A 6 2.01 30.70 -9.60
C GLU A 6 2.04 29.41 -10.43
N ASP A 7 1.94 29.54 -11.75
CA ASP A 7 2.00 28.41 -12.65
C ASP A 7 3.34 27.67 -12.55
N ALA A 8 4.44 28.39 -12.49
CA ALA A 8 5.78 27.81 -12.33
C ALA A 8 5.92 27.09 -10.98
N SER A 9 5.42 27.68 -9.90
CA SER A 9 5.42 27.06 -8.57
C SER A 9 4.59 25.78 -8.53
N TYR A 10 3.40 25.81 -9.12
CA TYR A 10 2.52 24.65 -9.20
C TYR A 10 3.20 23.52 -10.01
N THR A 11 3.77 23.85 -11.17
CA THR A 11 4.43 22.87 -12.04
C THR A 11 5.62 22.21 -11.36
N SER A 12 6.38 22.96 -10.52
CA SER A 12 7.56 22.44 -9.85
C SER A 12 7.23 21.41 -8.76
N ASN A 13 5.96 21.31 -8.33
CA ASN A 13 5.52 20.34 -7.34
C ASN A 13 5.12 18.99 -7.94
N ILE A 14 5.07 18.90 -9.27
CA ILE A 14 4.70 17.68 -9.98
C ILE A 14 5.96 17.02 -10.54
N MET A 15 6.11 15.73 -10.27
CA MET A 15 7.23 14.92 -10.75
C MET A 15 6.72 13.75 -11.57
N GLN A 16 7.49 13.35 -12.58
CA GLN A 16 7.18 12.19 -13.41
C GLN A 16 8.14 11.05 -13.06
N ASP A 17 7.62 9.82 -13.12
CA ASP A 17 8.41 8.60 -12.94
C ASP A 17 9.28 8.63 -11.69
N VAL A 18 8.60 8.67 -10.54
CA VAL A 18 9.28 8.78 -9.24
C VAL A 18 9.58 7.40 -8.66
N LYS A 19 10.67 7.34 -7.90
CA LYS A 19 11.08 6.16 -7.14
C LYS A 19 11.60 6.60 -5.78
N TYR A 20 11.06 6.00 -4.73
CA TYR A 20 11.55 6.19 -3.37
C TYR A 20 11.96 4.85 -2.80
N SER A 21 13.04 4.81 -2.06
CA SER A 21 13.46 3.59 -1.38
C SER A 21 13.93 3.89 0.04
N SER A 22 13.67 2.95 0.93
CA SER A 22 14.10 3.03 2.32
C SER A 22 14.49 1.66 2.80
N LYS A 23 15.39 1.61 3.77
CA LYS A 23 15.90 0.37 4.34
C LYS A 23 16.01 0.56 5.85
N ASP A 24 15.49 -0.38 6.62
CA ASP A 24 15.59 -0.30 8.08
C ASP A 24 16.87 -0.96 8.58
N GLU A 25 17.10 -0.90 9.89
CA GLU A 25 18.30 -1.44 10.52
C GLU A 25 18.41 -2.96 10.39
N LYS A 26 17.27 -3.63 10.23
CA LYS A 26 17.20 -5.09 10.09
C LYS A 26 17.44 -5.55 8.66
N GLY A 27 17.58 -4.62 7.72
CA GLY A 27 17.77 -4.92 6.32
C GLY A 27 16.48 -5.10 5.53
N ASN A 28 15.32 -4.84 6.12
CA ASN A 28 14.07 -4.80 5.37
C ASN A 28 14.08 -3.59 4.45
N GLU A 29 13.63 -3.77 3.22
CA GLU A 29 13.66 -2.73 2.21
C GLU A 29 12.26 -2.44 1.68
N TYR A 30 11.97 -1.15 1.47
CA TYR A 30 10.71 -0.71 0.90
C TYR A 30 11.01 0.20 -0.29
N ILE A 31 10.51 -0.19 -1.46
CA ILE A 31 10.70 0.56 -2.71
C ILE A 31 9.32 0.88 -3.26
N ILE A 32 9.09 2.14 -3.61
CA ILE A 32 7.83 2.57 -4.19
C ILE A 32 8.08 3.36 -5.48
N TYR A 33 7.33 3.01 -6.51
CA TYR A 33 7.38 3.62 -7.83
C TYR A 33 6.01 4.22 -8.15
N ALA A 34 5.99 5.33 -8.87
CA ALA A 34 4.76 5.88 -9.41
C ALA A 34 5.04 6.63 -10.71
N THR A 35 4.05 6.66 -11.60
CA THR A 35 4.19 7.43 -12.85
C THR A 35 4.15 8.92 -12.60
N LYS A 36 3.50 9.34 -11.51
CA LYS A 36 3.38 10.76 -11.16
C LYS A 36 3.43 10.92 -9.64
N GLY A 37 4.13 11.95 -9.18
CA GLY A 37 4.14 12.38 -7.78
C GLY A 37 3.85 13.86 -7.69
N GLU A 38 3.10 14.26 -6.67
CA GLU A 38 2.77 15.65 -6.41
C GLU A 38 2.98 15.96 -4.94
N ILE A 39 3.85 16.94 -4.65
CA ILE A 39 4.16 17.34 -3.28
C ILE A 39 3.02 18.18 -2.73
N ASP A 40 2.57 17.87 -1.50
CA ASP A 40 1.53 18.63 -0.83
C ASP A 40 2.06 20.02 -0.44
N TYR A 41 1.33 21.07 -0.79
CA TYR A 41 1.71 22.44 -0.45
C TYR A 41 1.76 22.71 1.05
N SER A 42 0.85 22.11 1.80
CA SER A 42 0.76 22.37 3.24
C SER A 42 1.68 21.48 4.06
N ASN A 43 2.16 20.37 3.49
CA ASN A 43 3.08 19.45 4.16
C ASN A 43 4.00 18.80 3.14
N ASN A 44 5.21 19.31 3.02
CA ASN A 44 6.17 18.86 2.00
C ASN A 44 6.74 17.48 2.25
N HIS A 45 6.39 16.83 3.36
CA HIS A 45 6.73 15.42 3.59
C HIS A 45 5.72 14.47 2.95
N ILE A 46 4.59 14.98 2.48
CA ILE A 46 3.54 14.17 1.86
C ILE A 46 3.63 14.30 0.34
N ILE A 47 3.63 13.15 -0.32
CA ILE A 47 3.63 13.08 -1.77
C ILE A 47 2.44 12.23 -2.21
N TYR A 48 1.59 12.81 -3.06
CA TYR A 48 0.47 12.10 -3.66
C TYR A 48 0.94 11.42 -4.94
N LEU A 49 0.73 10.11 -5.02
CA LEU A 49 1.24 9.28 -6.11
C LEU A 49 0.09 8.77 -6.96
N THR A 50 0.37 8.59 -8.25
CA THR A 50 -0.58 8.03 -9.22
C THR A 50 0.07 6.87 -9.93
N ASN A 51 -0.69 5.79 -10.14
CA ASN A 51 -0.24 4.53 -10.74
C ASN A 51 0.96 3.98 -9.98
N VAL A 52 0.67 3.41 -8.82
CA VAL A 52 1.68 3.06 -7.82
C VAL A 52 2.01 1.58 -7.88
N LYS A 53 3.30 1.27 -7.73
CA LYS A 53 3.80 -0.09 -7.51
C LYS A 53 4.83 -0.05 -6.39
N ALA A 54 4.75 -1.00 -5.48
CA ALA A 54 5.67 -1.08 -4.37
C ALA A 54 6.19 -2.50 -4.20
N GLU A 55 7.41 -2.60 -3.69
CA GLU A 55 8.05 -3.87 -3.31
C GLU A 55 8.47 -3.76 -1.86
N ILE A 56 8.05 -4.74 -1.07
CA ILE A 56 8.39 -4.82 0.34
C ILE A 56 9.20 -6.10 0.52
N ASN A 57 10.46 -5.93 0.84
CA ASN A 57 11.44 -7.01 0.97
C ASN A 57 11.75 -7.19 2.46
N ILE A 58 11.10 -8.17 3.08
CA ILE A 58 11.29 -8.50 4.48
C ILE A 58 12.36 -9.59 4.57
N GLN A 59 13.27 -9.43 5.52
CA GLN A 59 14.34 -10.41 5.73
C GLN A 59 13.76 -11.80 6.02
N GLU A 60 14.34 -12.82 5.39
CA GLU A 60 13.93 -14.21 5.56
C GLU A 60 12.48 -14.48 5.13
N ALA A 61 11.97 -13.69 4.18
CA ALA A 61 10.63 -13.88 3.63
C ALA A 61 10.62 -13.58 2.14
N GLU A 62 9.58 -14.06 1.47
CA GLU A 62 9.37 -13.74 0.07
C GLU A 62 8.94 -12.28 -0.09
N ASN A 63 9.21 -11.70 -1.24
CA ASN A 63 8.82 -10.33 -1.53
C ASN A 63 7.31 -10.16 -1.53
N ILE A 64 6.86 -9.04 -1.00
CA ILE A 64 5.47 -8.60 -1.11
C ILE A 64 5.43 -7.51 -2.16
N THR A 65 4.54 -7.63 -3.13
CA THR A 65 4.31 -6.58 -4.11
C THR A 65 2.94 -5.97 -3.91
N VAL A 66 2.85 -4.65 -4.09
CA VAL A 66 1.60 -3.90 -3.97
C VAL A 66 1.44 -3.03 -5.21
N SER A 67 0.23 -2.96 -5.72
CA SER A 67 -0.09 -1.97 -6.75
C SER A 67 -1.42 -1.31 -6.42
N SER A 68 -1.59 -0.07 -6.85
CA SER A 68 -2.84 0.68 -6.67
C SER A 68 -2.89 1.84 -7.64
N LYS A 69 -4.07 2.44 -7.76
CA LYS A 69 -4.20 3.63 -8.60
C LYS A 69 -3.58 4.86 -7.92
N PHE A 70 -3.79 5.00 -6.63
CA PHE A 70 -3.30 6.16 -5.87
C PHE A 70 -2.50 5.75 -4.65
N GLY A 71 -1.58 6.62 -4.25
CA GLY A 71 -0.82 6.48 -3.02
C GLY A 71 -0.63 7.82 -2.34
N LYS A 72 -0.47 7.78 -1.02
CA LYS A 72 -0.09 8.94 -0.21
C LYS A 72 1.12 8.51 0.59
N TYR A 73 2.29 9.04 0.24
CA TYR A 73 3.58 8.62 0.78
C TYR A 73 4.16 9.69 1.69
N ASN A 74 4.61 9.30 2.87
CA ASN A 74 5.28 10.19 3.81
C ASN A 74 6.79 9.96 3.72
N THR A 75 7.54 10.93 3.23
CA THR A 75 8.99 10.81 3.06
C THR A 75 9.76 10.77 4.36
N LYS A 76 9.14 11.15 5.47
CA LYS A 76 9.80 11.21 6.78
C LYS A 76 9.78 9.85 7.49
N ASN A 77 8.65 9.17 7.52
CA ASN A 77 8.49 7.88 8.19
C ASN A 77 8.18 6.72 7.26
N PHE A 78 8.01 7.00 5.95
CA PHE A 78 7.74 6.04 4.89
C PHE A 78 6.36 5.40 4.95
N ASP A 79 5.48 5.86 5.82
CA ASP A 79 4.10 5.40 5.88
C ASP A 79 3.40 5.70 4.56
N THR A 80 2.65 4.74 4.07
CA THR A 80 1.98 4.86 2.77
C THR A 80 0.54 4.39 2.87
N ILE A 81 -0.38 5.20 2.34
CA ILE A 81 -1.75 4.81 2.11
C ILE A 81 -1.90 4.50 0.62
N PHE A 82 -2.29 3.29 0.31
CA PHE A 82 -2.64 2.89 -1.06
C PHE A 82 -4.15 2.87 -1.18
N SER A 83 -4.67 3.41 -2.26
CA SER A 83 -6.11 3.46 -2.45
C SER A 83 -6.50 3.23 -3.91
N LYS A 84 -7.65 2.64 -4.09
CA LYS A 84 -8.31 2.31 -5.35
C LYS A 84 -7.56 1.23 -6.12
N ASN A 85 -8.22 0.11 -6.32
CA ASN A 85 -7.69 -1.06 -7.02
C ASN A 85 -6.38 -1.54 -6.41
N VAL A 86 -6.37 -1.71 -5.09
CA VAL A 86 -5.20 -2.22 -4.38
C VAL A 86 -5.08 -3.73 -4.63
N ILE A 87 -3.88 -4.16 -5.05
CA ILE A 87 -3.56 -5.57 -5.26
C ILE A 87 -2.28 -5.87 -4.52
N ILE A 88 -2.33 -6.85 -3.62
CA ILE A 88 -1.19 -7.28 -2.82
C ILE A 88 -0.91 -8.74 -3.18
N ASN A 89 0.32 -9.05 -3.54
CA ASN A 89 0.74 -10.42 -3.85
C ASN A 89 1.87 -10.84 -2.93
N TYR A 90 1.75 -12.02 -2.37
CA TYR A 90 2.77 -12.66 -1.57
C TYR A 90 2.72 -14.17 -1.81
N THR A 91 3.76 -14.71 -2.43
CA THR A 91 3.81 -16.12 -2.86
C THR A 91 2.56 -16.47 -3.70
N ASP A 92 1.76 -17.45 -3.26
CA ASP A 92 0.52 -17.86 -3.94
C ASP A 92 -0.71 -17.14 -3.42
N ASN A 93 -0.54 -16.14 -2.55
CA ASN A 93 -1.63 -15.39 -1.94
C ASN A 93 -1.82 -14.06 -2.65
N LYS A 94 -3.08 -13.70 -2.89
CA LYS A 94 -3.44 -12.42 -3.49
C LYS A 94 -4.54 -11.78 -2.66
N ILE A 95 -4.36 -10.52 -2.31
CA ILE A 95 -5.39 -9.74 -1.60
C ILE A 95 -5.72 -8.54 -2.45
N THR A 96 -7.01 -8.34 -2.72
CA THR A 96 -7.50 -7.13 -3.38
C THR A 96 -8.37 -6.34 -2.42
N SER A 97 -8.33 -5.02 -2.53
CA SER A 97 -9.12 -4.14 -1.67
C SER A 97 -9.20 -2.75 -2.28
N ASP A 98 -9.90 -1.84 -1.60
CA ASP A 98 -9.92 -0.43 -1.98
C ASP A 98 -8.97 0.41 -1.15
N TYR A 99 -8.41 -0.15 -0.08
CA TYR A 99 -7.60 0.62 0.86
C TYR A 99 -6.55 -0.25 1.56
N LEU A 100 -5.34 0.28 1.67
CA LEU A 100 -4.25 -0.34 2.43
C LEU A 100 -3.46 0.74 3.16
N ASP A 101 -3.35 0.58 4.49
CA ASP A 101 -2.48 1.40 5.32
C ASP A 101 -1.23 0.58 5.64
N PHE A 102 -0.10 0.98 5.09
CA PHE A 102 1.18 0.30 5.25
C PHE A 102 2.15 1.16 6.05
N SER A 103 2.76 0.56 7.06
CA SER A 103 3.83 1.22 7.84
C SER A 103 4.98 0.24 8.06
N ILE A 104 6.12 0.51 7.43
CA ILE A 104 7.31 -0.31 7.66
C ILE A 104 7.86 -0.09 9.07
N GLY A 105 7.76 1.12 9.61
CA GLY A 105 8.22 1.43 10.96
C GLY A 105 7.45 0.70 12.05
N ARG A 106 6.16 0.47 11.84
CA ARG A 106 5.30 -0.27 12.78
C ARG A 106 5.15 -1.74 12.40
N ASN A 107 5.78 -2.20 11.33
CA ASN A 107 5.65 -3.57 10.81
C ASN A 107 4.19 -3.95 10.55
N SER A 108 3.41 -3.04 10.01
CA SER A 108 1.97 -3.18 9.93
C SER A 108 1.42 -2.97 8.53
N MET A 109 0.52 -3.85 8.12
CA MET A 109 -0.34 -3.65 6.96
C MET A 109 -1.78 -3.82 7.41
N ILE A 110 -2.62 -2.83 7.18
CA ILE A 110 -4.05 -2.90 7.48
C ILE A 110 -4.80 -2.71 6.16
N ILE A 111 -5.47 -3.76 5.74
CA ILE A 111 -6.16 -3.84 4.45
C ILE A 111 -7.65 -3.79 4.73
N SER A 112 -8.37 -2.89 4.07
CA SER A 112 -9.78 -2.68 4.34
C SER A 112 -10.54 -2.27 3.09
N LYS A 113 -11.86 -2.29 3.19
CA LYS A 113 -12.81 -1.93 2.14
C LYS A 113 -12.78 -2.90 0.97
N ASN A 114 -13.80 -3.73 0.91
CA ASN A 114 -14.00 -4.74 -0.14
C ASN A 114 -12.81 -5.70 -0.25
N VAL A 115 -12.41 -6.29 0.87
CA VAL A 115 -11.24 -7.16 0.93
C VAL A 115 -11.59 -8.55 0.43
N ILE A 116 -10.82 -9.02 -0.56
CA ILE A 116 -10.91 -10.39 -1.08
C ILE A 116 -9.54 -11.02 -0.99
N TYR A 117 -9.46 -12.11 -0.26
CA TYR A 117 -8.25 -12.92 -0.14
C TYR A 117 -8.39 -14.17 -1.02
N THR A 118 -7.40 -14.43 -1.86
CA THR A 118 -7.41 -15.57 -2.77
C THR A 118 -6.08 -16.31 -2.68
N ASN A 119 -6.14 -17.64 -2.65
CA ASN A 119 -4.98 -18.51 -2.79
C ASN A 119 -5.37 -19.76 -3.60
N ASN A 120 -4.49 -20.76 -3.64
CA ASN A 120 -4.73 -21.99 -4.40
C ASN A 120 -5.92 -22.80 -3.91
N GLU A 121 -6.33 -22.62 -2.65
CA GLU A 121 -7.41 -23.38 -2.03
C GLU A 121 -8.77 -22.71 -2.17
N GLY A 122 -8.81 -21.41 -2.45
CA GLY A 122 -10.08 -20.75 -2.59
C GLY A 122 -10.03 -19.24 -2.39
N MET A 123 -11.19 -18.68 -2.13
CA MET A 123 -11.40 -17.25 -2.01
C MET A 123 -12.20 -16.95 -0.74
N LEU A 124 -11.78 -15.89 -0.03
CA LEU A 124 -12.39 -15.46 1.23
C LEU A 124 -12.67 -13.97 1.15
N LYS A 125 -13.91 -13.56 1.45
CA LYS A 125 -14.27 -12.15 1.60
C LYS A 125 -14.31 -11.79 3.08
N THR A 126 -13.74 -10.64 3.42
CA THR A 126 -13.69 -10.17 4.80
C THR A 126 -13.73 -8.64 4.83
N ASP A 127 -13.91 -8.05 6.00
CA ASP A 127 -13.95 -6.58 6.11
C ASP A 127 -12.57 -5.98 6.28
N VAL A 128 -11.72 -6.61 7.11
CA VAL A 128 -10.38 -6.11 7.40
C VAL A 128 -9.40 -7.27 7.51
N VAL A 129 -8.22 -7.08 6.95
CA VAL A 129 -7.07 -7.97 7.16
C VAL A 129 -5.95 -7.16 7.78
N GLU A 130 -5.43 -7.61 8.90
CA GLU A 130 -4.25 -7.04 9.54
C GLU A 130 -3.08 -8.01 9.42
N VAL A 131 -1.95 -7.52 8.91
CA VAL A 131 -0.73 -8.29 8.79
C VAL A 131 0.34 -7.68 9.68
N ASN A 132 0.94 -8.51 10.53
CA ASN A 132 2.12 -8.12 11.29
C ASN A 132 3.35 -8.64 10.53
N LEU A 133 4.14 -7.73 9.97
CA LEU A 133 5.28 -8.09 9.14
C LEU A 133 6.44 -8.69 9.94
N LEU A 134 6.52 -8.37 11.24
CA LEU A 134 7.57 -8.91 12.10
C LEU A 134 7.29 -10.37 12.48
N THR A 135 6.06 -10.65 12.94
CA THR A 135 5.66 -12.00 13.36
C THR A 135 5.10 -12.84 12.21
N LYS A 136 4.79 -12.19 11.09
CA LYS A 136 4.15 -12.79 9.90
C LYS A 136 2.76 -13.35 10.19
N LYS A 137 2.11 -12.85 11.25
CA LYS A 137 0.73 -13.23 11.61
C LYS A 137 -0.28 -12.41 10.83
N ILE A 138 -1.35 -13.06 10.42
CA ILE A 138 -2.46 -12.46 9.69
C ILE A 138 -3.73 -12.63 10.50
N LYS A 139 -4.47 -11.54 10.69
CA LYS A 139 -5.78 -11.54 11.36
C LYS A 139 -6.83 -11.02 10.40
N MET A 140 -7.98 -11.68 10.37
CA MET A 140 -9.12 -11.29 9.54
C MET A 140 -10.31 -10.98 10.43
N PHE A 141 -10.98 -9.85 10.15
CA PHE A 141 -12.10 -9.38 10.97
C PHE A 141 -13.34 -9.15 10.11
N MET A 142 -14.51 -9.40 10.75
CA MET A 142 -15.81 -8.98 10.24
C MET A 142 -16.38 -7.96 11.23
N TYR A 143 -16.94 -6.86 10.73
CA TYR A 143 -17.52 -5.82 11.59
C TYR A 143 -18.81 -6.26 12.27
N GLU A 144 -19.55 -7.19 11.65
CA GLU A 144 -20.80 -7.70 12.18
C GLU A 144 -20.65 -9.17 12.58
N ASN A 145 -20.99 -9.50 13.84
CA ASN A 145 -20.87 -10.86 14.35
C ASN A 145 -21.78 -11.85 13.64
N THR A 146 -22.89 -11.40 13.09
CA THR A 146 -23.84 -12.24 12.35
C THR A 146 -23.44 -12.47 10.91
N LYS A 147 -22.48 -11.73 10.42
CA LYS A 147 -22.03 -11.81 9.04
C LYS A 147 -21.07 -13.00 8.88
N LYS A 148 -21.38 -13.87 7.95
CA LYS A 148 -20.53 -15.04 7.68
C LYS A 148 -19.45 -14.70 6.66
N ILE A 149 -18.28 -15.30 6.84
CA ILE A 149 -17.20 -15.23 5.87
C ILE A 149 -17.56 -16.14 4.70
N ASN A 150 -17.49 -15.61 3.48
CA ASN A 150 -17.75 -16.39 2.26
C ASN A 150 -16.47 -17.05 1.79
N ILE A 151 -16.47 -18.36 1.72
CA ILE A 151 -15.34 -19.15 1.24
C ILE A 151 -15.76 -19.90 -0.01
N ASN A 152 -15.05 -19.67 -1.13
CA ASN A 152 -15.27 -20.38 -2.38
C ASN A 152 -14.03 -21.24 -2.65
N THR A 153 -14.20 -22.54 -2.51
CA THR A 153 -13.12 -23.50 -2.73
C THR A 153 -13.00 -23.83 -4.21
N ARG A 154 -11.77 -23.86 -4.69
CA ARG A 154 -11.46 -24.30 -6.06
C ARG A 154 -11.34 -25.80 -6.08
N ASN A 155 -12.03 -26.42 -6.99
CA ASN A 155 -11.94 -27.87 -7.19
C ASN A 155 -11.31 -28.20 -8.52
#